data_4eb6bd9132e76db0afaf51c36e767f52
#
_entry.id   4eb6bd9132e76db0afaf51c36e767f52
#
_cell.length_a   1.000
_cell.length_b   1.000
_cell.length_c   1.000
_cell.angle_alpha   90.00
_cell.angle_beta   90.00
_cell.angle_gamma   90.00
#
_symmetry.space_group_name_H-M   'P 1'
#
loop_
_entity.id
_entity.type
_entity.pdbx_description
1 polymer ?
#
loop_
_entity_poly.entity_id
_entity_poly.type
_entity_poly.pdbx_seq_one_letter_code
_entity_poly.pdbx_strand_id
1 'polypeptide(L)'
;MREVGPLGTGDGRYLQRVKFNHKATVAAPKDKVWSRLMDIPAAARCVPGVASVRPNGKDRYQGTLAVQIGPVRLVLDGDFAITARDETAGTASIRADAKDSRVGGAIRATLDLALAEKNAETELRIATDLTVMGRLGEFGQASIKRKADQLIQDFAECLARQVTMR
;
A
#
# COMPACT_ATOMS: atom_id res chain seq x y z
N MET A 1 -2.30 -22.55 10.54
CA MET A 1 -2.76 -22.23 10.45
C MET A 1 -3.32 -22.21 9.90
N ARG A 2 -3.47 -22.09 9.72
CA ARG A 2 -4.06 -22.04 9.18
C ARG A 2 -4.61 -21.23 8.81
N GLU A 3 -4.56 -20.75 8.48
CA GLU A 3 -5.14 -20.03 8.14
C GLU A 3 -6.02 -20.08 7.84
N VAL A 4 -6.25 -20.01 7.85
CA VAL A 4 -7.12 -20.10 7.67
C VAL A 4 -8.01 -19.86 7.03
N GLY A 5 -7.91 -20.10 6.46
CA GLY A 5 -8.73 -19.92 5.49
C GLY A 5 -9.82 -19.18 5.82
N PRO A 6 -10.62 -19.11 5.04
CA PRO A 6 -11.69 -18.36 5.23
C PRO A 6 -12.32 -18.89 6.37
N LEU A 7 -12.40 -18.23 7.30
CA LEU A 7 -13.07 -18.65 8.25
C LEU A 7 -14.39 -18.53 7.95
N GLY A 8 -14.87 -19.07 7.02
CA GLY A 8 -16.13 -19.02 6.64
C GLY A 8 -16.96 -19.11 7.79
N THR A 9 -17.36 -18.22 8.31
CA THR A 9 -18.01 -18.28 9.50
C THR A 9 -19.46 -18.52 9.36
N GLY A 10 -19.95 -18.72 8.22
CA GLY A 10 -21.36 -18.93 8.08
C GLY A 10 -22.18 -17.68 8.09
N ASP A 11 -21.60 -16.57 8.41
CA ASP A 11 -22.34 -15.31 8.40
C ASP A 11 -22.07 -14.55 7.10
N GLY A 12 -21.49 -15.19 6.12
CA GLY A 12 -21.27 -14.57 4.83
C GLY A 12 -20.03 -13.69 4.76
N ARG A 13 -19.24 -13.66 5.79
CA ARG A 13 -18.04 -12.85 5.76
C ARG A 13 -16.84 -13.71 5.48
N TYR A 14 -15.91 -13.17 4.73
CA TYR A 14 -14.69 -13.86 4.40
C TYR A 14 -13.50 -13.09 4.94
N LEU A 15 -12.46 -13.83 5.28
CA LEU A 15 -11.22 -13.22 5.71
C LEU A 15 -10.13 -13.77 4.81
N GLN A 16 -9.42 -12.91 4.12
CA GLN A 16 -8.29 -13.29 3.29
C GLN A 16 -7.06 -12.56 3.80
N ARG A 17 -5.98 -13.30 3.98
CA ARG A 17 -4.70 -12.70 4.31
C ARG A 17 -3.76 -12.92 3.15
N VAL A 18 -3.14 -11.84 2.70
CA VAL A 18 -2.24 -11.89 1.56
C VAL A 18 -0.94 -11.22 1.94
N LYS A 19 0.16 -11.92 1.78
CA LYS A 19 1.48 -11.38 2.06
C LYS A 19 2.30 -11.45 0.80
N PHE A 20 3.03 -10.39 0.50
CA PHE A 20 3.91 -10.41 -0.66
C PHE A 20 4.98 -9.34 -0.52
N ASN A 21 6.03 -9.48 -1.33
CA ASN A 21 7.14 -8.56 -1.34
C ASN A 21 7.31 -8.00 -2.73
N HIS A 22 7.75 -6.76 -2.81
CA HIS A 22 8.01 -6.11 -4.08
C HIS A 22 9.35 -5.40 -3.99
N LYS A 23 10.11 -5.42 -5.08
CA LYS A 23 11.38 -4.71 -5.18
C LYS A 23 11.38 -3.84 -6.41
N ALA A 24 11.95 -2.66 -6.28
CA ALA A 24 12.12 -1.77 -7.42
C ALA A 24 13.45 -1.05 -7.26
N THR A 25 14.05 -0.66 -8.39
CA THR A 25 15.29 0.09 -8.38
C THR A 25 14.99 1.50 -8.85
N VAL A 26 15.47 2.48 -8.11
CA VAL A 26 15.29 3.88 -8.43
C VAL A 26 16.67 4.48 -8.69
N ALA A 27 16.84 5.12 -9.86
CA ALA A 27 18.12 5.68 -10.26
C ALA A 27 18.34 7.02 -9.59
N ALA A 28 18.48 7.01 -8.28
CA ALA A 28 18.69 8.20 -7.48
C ALA A 28 19.30 7.81 -6.14
N PRO A 29 19.97 8.73 -5.47
CA PRO A 29 20.56 8.45 -4.16
C PRO A 29 19.48 8.18 -3.12
N LYS A 30 19.86 7.43 -2.11
CA LYS A 30 18.95 7.02 -1.05
C LYS A 30 18.26 8.20 -0.37
N ASP A 31 18.99 9.26 -0.10
CA ASP A 31 18.41 10.41 0.60
C ASP A 31 17.31 11.09 -0.23
N LYS A 32 17.46 11.11 -1.55
CA LYS A 32 16.43 11.70 -2.40
C LYS A 32 15.19 10.83 -2.45
N VAL A 33 15.38 9.51 -2.52
CA VAL A 33 14.25 8.59 -2.51
C VAL A 33 13.52 8.68 -1.18
N TRP A 34 14.28 8.72 -0.09
CA TRP A 34 13.68 8.82 1.25
C TRP A 34 12.87 10.10 1.39
N SER A 35 13.44 11.21 0.96
CA SER A 35 12.78 12.50 1.08
C SER A 35 11.46 12.52 0.33
N ARG A 36 11.42 11.90 -0.85
CA ARG A 36 10.20 11.86 -1.63
C ARG A 36 9.17 10.91 -1.02
N LEU A 37 9.62 9.77 -0.48
CA LEU A 37 8.71 8.84 0.16
C LEU A 37 8.06 9.44 1.39
N MET A 38 8.82 10.21 2.16
CA MET A 38 8.30 10.78 3.39
C MET A 38 7.49 12.06 3.16
N ASP A 39 7.49 12.57 1.92
CA ASP A 39 6.60 13.65 1.56
C ASP A 39 5.29 12.99 1.14
N ILE A 40 4.46 12.72 2.14
CA ILE A 40 3.27 11.90 1.93
C ILE A 40 2.32 12.43 0.85
N PRO A 41 2.02 13.73 0.79
CA PRO A 41 1.16 14.19 -0.32
C PRO A 41 1.75 13.91 -1.70
N ALA A 42 3.06 14.06 -1.85
CA ALA A 42 3.71 13.77 -3.13
C ALA A 42 3.72 12.28 -3.44
N ALA A 43 4.04 11.47 -2.43
CA ALA A 43 4.07 10.02 -2.61
C ALA A 43 2.67 9.47 -2.92
N ALA A 44 1.66 10.01 -2.26
CA ALA A 44 0.29 9.55 -2.48
C ALA A 44 -0.17 9.77 -3.91
N ARG A 45 0.31 10.83 -4.55
CA ARG A 45 -0.06 11.08 -5.94
C ARG A 45 0.47 9.99 -6.88
N CYS A 46 1.40 9.19 -6.41
CA CYS A 46 1.92 8.09 -7.20
C CYS A 46 1.10 6.80 -7.07
N VAL A 47 0.10 6.80 -6.18
CA VAL A 47 -0.79 5.64 -6.06
C VAL A 47 -1.94 5.84 -7.02
N PRO A 48 -2.10 4.96 -8.03
CA PRO A 48 -3.18 5.15 -9.00
C PRO A 48 -4.53 5.08 -8.31
N GLY A 49 -5.40 6.00 -8.65
CA GLY A 49 -6.75 6.02 -8.10
C GLY A 49 -6.94 6.84 -6.84
N VAL A 50 -5.87 7.42 -6.31
CA VAL A 50 -6.01 8.27 -5.13
C VAL A 50 -6.75 9.53 -5.53
N ALA A 51 -7.86 9.81 -4.86
CA ALA A 51 -8.65 11.00 -5.11
C ALA A 51 -8.27 12.13 -4.17
N SER A 52 -7.95 11.82 -2.93
CA SER A 52 -7.58 12.85 -1.98
C SER A 52 -6.74 12.22 -0.88
N VAL A 53 -5.82 13.01 -0.35
CA VAL A 53 -5.05 12.63 0.84
C VAL A 53 -4.83 13.92 1.61
N ARG A 54 -5.13 13.89 2.89
CA ARG A 54 -4.90 15.07 3.72
C ARG A 54 -4.48 14.65 5.12
N PRO A 55 -3.71 15.50 5.78
CA PRO A 55 -3.25 15.19 7.13
C PRO A 55 -4.41 15.09 8.11
N ASN A 56 -4.25 14.22 9.08
CA ASN A 56 -5.25 14.01 10.12
C ASN A 56 -4.52 13.70 11.43
N GLY A 57 -3.63 14.59 11.81
CA GLY A 57 -2.81 14.41 13.00
C GLY A 57 -1.37 14.14 12.62
N LYS A 58 -0.52 14.01 13.62
CA LYS A 58 0.89 13.78 13.37
C LYS A 58 1.10 12.41 12.77
N ASP A 59 1.75 12.37 11.63
CA ASP A 59 2.04 11.14 10.90
C ASP A 59 0.79 10.34 10.54
N ARG A 60 -0.37 10.98 10.53
CA ARG A 60 -1.63 10.35 10.18
C ARG A 60 -2.29 11.07 9.04
N TYR A 61 -2.93 10.32 8.15
CA TYR A 61 -3.54 10.86 6.95
C TYR A 61 -4.85 10.16 6.66
N GLN A 62 -5.75 10.86 6.01
CA GLN A 62 -7.00 10.29 5.54
C GLN A 62 -7.04 10.41 4.03
N GLY A 63 -7.66 9.47 3.38
CA GLY A 63 -7.75 9.54 1.93
C GLY A 63 -8.78 8.61 1.34
N THR A 64 -8.97 8.76 0.05
CA THR A 64 -9.90 7.95 -0.72
C THR A 64 -9.14 7.37 -1.91
N LEU A 65 -9.35 6.09 -2.16
CA LEU A 65 -8.67 5.38 -3.24
C LEU A 65 -9.70 4.60 -4.05
N ALA A 66 -9.75 4.87 -5.36
CA ALA A 66 -10.59 4.11 -6.26
C ALA A 66 -9.78 2.97 -6.87
N VAL A 67 -10.28 1.76 -6.79
CA VAL A 67 -9.59 0.56 -7.27
C VAL A 67 -10.57 -0.25 -8.07
N GLN A 68 -10.13 -0.78 -9.21
CA GLN A 68 -10.97 -1.65 -10.00
C GLN A 68 -10.41 -3.06 -10.00
N ILE A 69 -11.23 -4.04 -9.62
CA ILE A 69 -10.86 -5.44 -9.64
C ILE A 69 -11.86 -6.14 -10.54
N GLY A 70 -11.39 -6.54 -11.74
CA GLY A 70 -12.29 -7.08 -12.74
C GLY A 70 -13.36 -6.05 -13.10
N PRO A 71 -14.62 -6.44 -13.10
CA PRO A 71 -15.69 -5.50 -13.44
C PRO A 71 -16.15 -4.65 -12.25
N VAL A 72 -15.57 -4.85 -11.07
CA VAL A 72 -16.05 -4.18 -9.86
C VAL A 72 -15.19 -2.99 -9.52
N ARG A 73 -15.80 -1.85 -9.32
CA ARG A 73 -15.11 -0.65 -8.91
C ARG A 73 -15.32 -0.42 -7.43
N LEU A 74 -14.24 -0.29 -6.71
CA LEU A 74 -14.28 -0.04 -5.27
C LEU A 74 -13.89 1.40 -5.00
N VAL A 75 -14.48 1.97 -3.97
CA VAL A 75 -14.04 3.27 -3.48
C VAL A 75 -13.73 3.07 -2.01
N LEU A 76 -12.45 3.09 -1.70
CA LEU A 76 -11.99 2.81 -0.35
C LEU A 76 -11.72 4.10 0.38
N ASP A 77 -12.41 4.28 1.50
CA ASP A 77 -12.17 5.42 2.37
C ASP A 77 -11.41 4.92 3.58
N GLY A 78 -10.34 5.58 3.90
CA GLY A 78 -9.55 5.10 5.01
C GLY A 78 -8.56 6.09 5.54
N ASP A 79 -7.77 5.60 6.46
CA ASP A 79 -6.69 6.39 7.01
C ASP A 79 -5.45 5.53 7.10
N PHE A 80 -4.31 6.19 7.19
CA PHE A 80 -3.07 5.49 7.39
C PHE A 80 -2.14 6.32 8.25
N ALA A 81 -1.19 5.65 8.84
CA ALA A 81 -0.24 6.27 9.74
C ALA A 81 1.14 5.70 9.50
N ILE A 82 2.13 6.55 9.64
CA ILE A 82 3.51 6.11 9.66
C ILE A 82 3.77 5.72 11.10
N THR A 83 3.95 4.43 11.36
CA THR A 83 4.08 3.94 12.72
C THR A 83 5.52 3.87 13.20
N ALA A 84 6.46 3.87 12.27
CA ALA A 84 7.88 3.87 12.60
C ALA A 84 8.67 4.38 11.42
N ARG A 85 9.74 5.09 11.68
CA ARG A 85 10.66 5.51 10.64
C ARG A 85 12.06 5.66 11.21
N ASP A 86 13.04 5.29 10.40
CA ASP A 86 14.44 5.41 10.76
C ASP A 86 15.16 5.86 9.51
N GLU A 87 15.44 7.14 9.41
CA GLU A 87 16.04 7.70 8.21
C GLU A 87 17.43 7.15 7.97
N THR A 88 18.21 6.97 9.03
CA THR A 88 19.56 6.45 8.89
C THR A 88 19.55 5.03 8.33
N ALA A 89 18.68 4.20 8.84
CA ALA A 89 18.55 2.83 8.34
C ALA A 89 17.80 2.79 7.01
N GLY A 90 17.03 3.81 6.70
CA GLY A 90 16.23 3.81 5.49
C GLY A 90 15.02 2.92 5.58
N THR A 91 14.41 2.82 6.76
CA THR A 91 13.25 1.95 6.97
C THR A 91 12.06 2.74 7.50
N ALA A 92 10.86 2.30 7.14
CA ALA A 92 9.65 2.90 7.65
C ALA A 92 8.54 1.85 7.64
N SER A 93 7.59 2.00 8.54
CA SER A 93 6.43 1.13 8.61
C SER A 93 5.17 1.97 8.52
N ILE A 94 4.20 1.47 7.77
CA ILE A 94 2.93 2.16 7.57
C ILE A 94 1.81 1.19 7.88
N ARG A 95 0.78 1.68 8.54
CA ARG A 95 -0.42 0.90 8.80
C ARG A 95 -1.60 1.65 8.20
N ALA A 96 -2.46 0.93 7.49
CA ALA A 96 -3.62 1.52 6.83
C ALA A 96 -4.87 0.71 7.12
N ASP A 97 -5.99 1.40 7.24
CA ASP A 97 -7.30 0.78 7.39
C ASP A 97 -8.25 1.50 6.45
N ALA A 98 -9.02 0.75 5.68
CA ALA A 98 -9.94 1.32 4.73
C ALA A 98 -11.18 0.44 4.59
N LYS A 99 -12.26 1.01 4.09
CA LYS A 99 -13.47 0.25 3.88
C LYS A 99 -14.23 0.79 2.68
N ASP A 100 -15.02 -0.09 2.08
CA ASP A 100 -15.90 0.27 0.98
C ASP A 100 -17.33 0.05 1.43
N SER A 101 -18.10 1.12 1.50
CA SER A 101 -19.45 1.03 2.03
C SER A 101 -20.45 0.49 1.02
N ARG A 102 -20.11 0.47 -0.26
CA ARG A 102 -21.05 -0.02 -1.29
C ARG A 102 -20.99 -1.52 -1.45
N VAL A 103 -19.79 -2.05 -1.63
CA VAL A 103 -19.62 -3.49 -1.77
C VAL A 103 -19.70 -4.17 -0.41
N GLY A 104 -19.16 -3.51 0.60
CA GLY A 104 -19.13 -4.07 1.94
C GLY A 104 -17.84 -4.80 2.21
N GLY A 105 -17.12 -4.35 3.21
CA GLY A 105 -15.88 -4.97 3.61
C GLY A 105 -14.85 -3.95 3.97
N ALA A 106 -13.73 -4.45 4.46
CA ALA A 106 -12.66 -3.61 4.95
C ALA A 106 -11.32 -4.23 4.62
N ILE A 107 -10.30 -3.38 4.59
CA ILE A 107 -8.93 -3.81 4.34
C ILE A 107 -8.06 -3.24 5.44
N ARG A 108 -7.18 -4.06 5.96
CA ARG A 108 -6.14 -3.61 6.88
C ARG A 108 -4.81 -3.99 6.27
N ALA A 109 -3.90 -3.04 6.22
CA ALA A 109 -2.61 -3.28 5.59
C ALA A 109 -1.48 -2.83 6.49
N THR A 110 -0.38 -3.56 6.45
CA THR A 110 0.86 -3.14 7.05
C THR A 110 1.91 -3.20 5.95
N LEU A 111 2.66 -2.11 5.79
CA LEU A 111 3.71 -2.07 4.80
C LEU A 111 5.01 -1.73 5.48
N ASP A 112 6.04 -2.52 5.22
CA ASP A 112 7.38 -2.23 5.72
C ASP A 112 8.23 -1.88 4.52
N LEU A 113 8.82 -0.70 4.57
CA LEU A 113 9.66 -0.18 3.49
C LEU A 113 11.11 -0.21 3.91
N ALA A 114 11.99 -0.54 2.98
CA ALA A 114 13.43 -0.50 3.23
C ALA A 114 14.15 0.00 1.98
N LEU A 115 15.08 0.91 2.18
CA LEU A 115 15.90 1.44 1.11
C LEU A 115 17.34 1.00 1.30
N ALA A 116 17.96 0.52 0.25
CA ALA A 116 19.38 0.14 0.27
C ALA A 116 20.06 0.77 -0.95
N GLU A 117 21.11 1.51 -0.70
CA GLU A 117 21.81 2.17 -1.80
C GLU A 117 22.86 1.25 -2.40
N LYS A 118 22.91 1.19 -3.72
CA LYS A 118 23.89 0.41 -4.44
C LYS A 118 24.34 1.19 -5.65
N ASN A 119 25.62 1.53 -5.70
CA ASN A 119 26.19 2.17 -6.91
C ASN A 119 25.39 3.36 -7.41
N ALA A 120 25.07 4.27 -6.52
CA ALA A 120 24.33 5.48 -6.86
C ALA A 120 22.87 5.25 -7.21
N GLU A 121 22.41 4.01 -7.08
CA GLU A 121 20.99 3.69 -7.20
C GLU A 121 20.45 3.22 -5.87
N THR A 122 19.15 3.25 -5.72
CA THR A 122 18.50 2.82 -4.49
C THR A 122 17.54 1.68 -4.79
N GLU A 123 17.67 0.61 -4.03
CA GLU A 123 16.70 -0.48 -4.11
C GLU A 123 15.63 -0.21 -3.07
N LEU A 124 14.39 -0.20 -3.51
CA LEU A 124 13.24 -0.03 -2.64
C LEU A 124 12.57 -1.39 -2.47
N ARG A 125 12.44 -1.81 -1.24
CA ARG A 125 11.75 -3.06 -0.91
C ARG A 125 10.53 -2.74 -0.10
N ILE A 126 9.42 -3.37 -0.45
CA ILE A 126 8.16 -3.18 0.25
C ILE A 126 7.61 -4.55 0.61
N ALA A 127 7.46 -4.81 1.91
CA ALA A 127 6.82 -6.02 2.38
C ALA A 127 5.41 -5.66 2.79
N THR A 128 4.43 -6.34 2.23
CA THR A 128 3.03 -6.01 2.43
C THR A 128 2.30 -7.18 3.07
N ASP A 129 1.49 -6.87 4.08
CA ASP A 129 0.62 -7.85 4.74
C ASP A 129 -0.78 -7.25 4.71
N LEU A 130 -1.68 -7.87 3.93
CA LEU A 130 -3.05 -7.39 3.80
C LEU A 130 -4.01 -8.35 4.47
N THR A 131 -4.97 -7.80 5.18
CA THR A 131 -6.13 -8.56 5.65
C THR A 131 -7.35 -7.94 5.00
N VAL A 132 -8.10 -8.74 4.26
CA VAL A 132 -9.28 -8.29 3.53
C VAL A 132 -10.48 -9.01 4.11
N MET A 133 -11.48 -8.25 4.54
CA MET A 133 -12.62 -8.77 5.28
C MET A 133 -13.92 -8.44 4.58
N GLY A 134 -14.95 -9.21 4.92
CA GLY A 134 -16.28 -8.97 4.39
C GLY A 134 -16.37 -9.37 2.93
N ARG A 135 -17.27 -8.72 2.21
CA ARG A 135 -17.50 -9.07 0.82
C ARG A 135 -16.29 -8.84 -0.06
N LEU A 136 -15.41 -7.93 0.33
CA LEU A 136 -14.17 -7.74 -0.42
C LEU A 136 -13.34 -9.02 -0.45
N GLY A 137 -13.42 -9.83 0.57
CA GLY A 137 -12.68 -11.09 0.61
C GLY A 137 -13.12 -12.10 -0.44
N GLU A 138 -14.31 -11.88 -1.04
CA GLU A 138 -14.81 -12.80 -2.05
C GLU A 138 -14.03 -12.72 -3.36
N PHE A 139 -13.23 -11.67 -3.54
CA PHE A 139 -12.42 -11.58 -4.76
C PHE A 139 -11.33 -12.66 -4.82
N GLY A 140 -10.97 -13.25 -3.68
CA GLY A 140 -9.97 -14.30 -3.64
C GLY A 140 -8.55 -13.77 -3.57
N GLN A 141 -7.66 -14.57 -3.03
CA GLN A 141 -6.28 -14.13 -2.79
C GLN A 141 -5.53 -13.78 -4.06
N ALA A 142 -5.72 -14.56 -5.11
CA ALA A 142 -4.97 -14.31 -6.34
C ALA A 142 -5.32 -12.98 -6.97
N SER A 143 -6.60 -12.64 -7.01
CA SER A 143 -7.03 -11.37 -7.59
C SER A 143 -6.58 -10.19 -6.74
N ILE A 144 -6.69 -10.33 -5.42
CA ILE A 144 -6.28 -9.28 -4.50
C ILE A 144 -4.78 -9.04 -4.60
N LYS A 145 -4.00 -10.12 -4.60
CA LYS A 145 -2.55 -9.99 -4.68
C LYS A 145 -2.13 -9.36 -5.99
N ARG A 146 -2.75 -9.76 -7.09
CA ARG A 146 -2.41 -9.23 -8.40
C ARG A 146 -2.66 -7.72 -8.45
N LYS A 147 -3.80 -7.29 -7.94
CA LYS A 147 -4.13 -5.86 -7.94
C LYS A 147 -3.20 -5.07 -7.03
N ALA A 148 -2.92 -5.60 -5.83
CA ALA A 148 -2.04 -4.92 -4.90
C ALA A 148 -0.62 -4.81 -5.48
N ASP A 149 -0.14 -5.88 -6.09
CA ASP A 149 1.19 -5.88 -6.70
C ASP A 149 1.26 -4.85 -7.83
N GLN A 150 0.20 -4.76 -8.63
CA GLN A 150 0.12 -3.79 -9.72
C GLN A 150 0.17 -2.36 -9.18
N LEU A 151 -0.56 -2.08 -8.10
CA LEU A 151 -0.55 -0.75 -7.52
C LEU A 151 0.83 -0.38 -6.99
N ILE A 152 1.51 -1.33 -6.37
CA ILE A 152 2.85 -1.08 -5.84
C ILE A 152 3.84 -0.89 -6.98
N GLN A 153 3.72 -1.67 -8.04
CA GLN A 153 4.57 -1.51 -9.21
C GLN A 153 4.40 -0.11 -9.81
N ASP A 154 3.16 0.33 -10.00
CA ASP A 154 2.88 1.64 -10.57
C ASP A 154 3.37 2.75 -9.64
N PHE A 155 3.23 2.56 -8.34
CA PHE A 155 3.72 3.50 -7.37
C PHE A 155 5.25 3.65 -7.49
N ALA A 156 5.96 2.53 -7.54
CA ALA A 156 7.41 2.56 -7.62
C ALA A 156 7.89 3.24 -8.90
N GLU A 157 7.23 2.99 -10.01
CA GLU A 157 7.60 3.61 -11.27
C GLU A 157 7.35 5.11 -11.25
N CYS A 158 6.24 5.53 -10.67
CA CYS A 158 5.93 6.95 -10.54
C CYS A 158 6.94 7.63 -9.62
N LEU A 159 7.27 7.00 -8.51
CA LEU A 159 8.25 7.54 -7.58
C LEU A 159 9.60 7.71 -8.27
N ALA A 160 10.02 6.72 -9.04
CA ALA A 160 11.28 6.79 -9.75
C ALA A 160 11.31 7.99 -10.70
N ARG A 161 10.21 8.23 -11.40
CA ARG A 161 10.14 9.37 -12.30
C ARG A 161 10.24 10.69 -11.53
N GLN A 162 9.59 10.77 -10.37
CA GLN A 162 9.59 12.01 -9.59
C GLN A 162 10.97 12.36 -9.05
N VAL A 163 11.75 11.37 -8.64
CA VAL A 163 13.06 11.67 -8.07
C VAL A 163 14.15 11.81 -9.12
N THR A 164 13.96 11.32 -10.32
CA THR A 164 14.96 11.42 -11.36
C THR A 164 14.72 12.58 -12.32
N MET A 165 13.48 13.08 -12.34
CA MET A 165 13.22 14.24 -13.16
C MET A 165 13.42 15.44 -12.30
N ARG A 166 13.90 16.45 -12.75
CA ARG A 166 14.10 17.52 -11.93
C ARG A 166 13.72 18.57 -12.38
#